data_c76090ef5d20ebf7177b60816e55fed3
#
_entry.id   c76090ef5d20ebf7177b60816e55fed3
#
_cell.length_a   1.000
_cell.length_b   1.000
_cell.length_c   1.000
_cell.angle_alpha   90.00
_cell.angle_beta   90.00
_cell.angle_gamma   90.00
#
_symmetry.space_group_name_H-M   'P 1'
#
loop_
_entity.id
_entity.type
_entity.pdbx_description
1 polymer ?
#
loop_
_entity_poly.entity_id
_entity_poly.type
_entity_poly.pdbx_seq_one_letter_code
_entity_poly.pdbx_strand_id
1 'polypeptide(L)'
;MAQPEVVVLSGVRTAIGDFGGGLKDKPPTELGAAVVREAVKRAGVQPEDIEHVVFGNVIHTDVHDMYLARVATINGGIPKETPALTLNRLCGSGLQAIVSAAQTIYLGDAKAAIGGGAEVMSRGQYWVPGARWGQRLGDGKIIDAVVGALSDPFDDCHMGVTAENVAEKWGITRQQQDELALQSHQRAVAAIKAGYFKEQILPIESTVKGKTVVFDRDEHAKEDTSLEKLAKLRPAFKGDGTVTAGNASGINDAAAAVVLMEASEASRRGLKPLGRLVAYAHAGVDPKYMGIGPVPAVRKVLERANLTIKDMDVIELNEAFAAQALAVMRDLD
;
A
#
# COMPACT_ATOMS: atom_id res chain seq x y z
N MET A 1 28.31 -8.79 -17.62
CA MET A 1 27.12 -9.64 -18.00
C MET A 1 25.94 -8.71 -18.08
N ALA A 2 24.99 -8.92 -18.99
CA ALA A 2 23.76 -8.12 -19.03
C ALA A 2 22.99 -8.35 -17.72
N GLN A 3 22.32 -7.31 -17.21
CA GLN A 3 21.47 -7.41 -16.03
C GLN A 3 20.31 -8.37 -16.33
N PRO A 4 19.98 -9.33 -15.45
CA PRO A 4 18.87 -10.24 -15.69
C PRO A 4 17.55 -9.47 -15.74
N GLU A 5 16.60 -9.94 -16.56
CA GLU A 5 15.24 -9.42 -16.57
C GLU A 5 14.44 -10.05 -15.45
N VAL A 6 13.55 -9.26 -14.82
CA VAL A 6 12.66 -9.74 -13.76
C VAL A 6 11.22 -9.71 -14.24
N VAL A 7 10.52 -10.82 -14.04
CA VAL A 7 9.12 -10.99 -14.40
C VAL A 7 8.26 -11.22 -13.16
N VAL A 8 6.99 -10.86 -13.27
CA VAL A 8 5.96 -11.09 -12.24
C VAL A 8 5.17 -12.35 -12.66
N LEU A 9 5.15 -13.36 -11.81
CA LEU A 9 4.43 -14.61 -12.07
C LEU A 9 3.02 -14.62 -11.49
N SER A 10 2.83 -13.99 -10.35
CA SER A 10 1.53 -13.95 -9.67
C SER A 10 1.36 -12.69 -8.84
N GLY A 11 0.10 -12.39 -8.53
CA GLY A 11 -0.27 -11.37 -7.56
C GLY A 11 -1.55 -11.75 -6.85
N VAL A 12 -1.64 -11.41 -5.57
CA VAL A 12 -2.81 -11.63 -4.74
C VAL A 12 -2.89 -10.58 -3.65
N ARG A 13 -4.10 -10.22 -3.25
CA ARG A 13 -4.38 -9.35 -2.11
C ARG A 13 -5.53 -9.88 -1.27
N THR A 14 -5.66 -9.45 -0.04
CA THR A 14 -6.93 -9.54 0.69
C THR A 14 -7.92 -8.52 0.12
N ALA A 15 -9.20 -8.63 0.47
CA ALA A 15 -10.06 -7.46 0.38
C ALA A 15 -9.54 -6.37 1.33
N ILE A 16 -9.87 -5.11 1.04
CA ILE A 16 -9.46 -3.95 1.82
C ILE A 16 -10.53 -3.66 2.88
N GLY A 17 -10.16 -3.79 4.16
CA GLY A 17 -11.01 -3.47 5.30
C GLY A 17 -11.01 -1.99 5.63
N ASP A 18 -12.14 -1.47 6.09
CA ASP A 18 -12.23 -0.14 6.71
C ASP A 18 -11.64 -0.17 8.12
N PHE A 19 -11.28 1.01 8.64
CA PHE A 19 -10.87 1.16 10.03
C PHE A 19 -11.95 0.66 10.99
N GLY A 20 -11.60 -0.31 11.83
CA GLY A 20 -12.53 -1.00 12.71
C GLY A 20 -13.47 -1.99 11.99
N GLY A 21 -13.20 -2.29 10.72
CA GLY A 21 -13.98 -3.18 9.87
C GLY A 21 -13.65 -4.67 9.98
N GLY A 22 -13.82 -5.40 8.89
CA GLY A 22 -13.78 -6.87 8.86
C GLY A 22 -12.42 -7.50 9.18
N LEU A 23 -11.32 -6.75 9.03
CA LEU A 23 -9.96 -7.24 9.31
C LEU A 23 -9.36 -6.72 10.62
N LYS A 24 -10.04 -5.87 11.38
CA LYS A 24 -9.53 -5.19 12.58
C LYS A 24 -8.88 -6.10 13.63
N ASP A 25 -9.33 -7.34 13.74
CA ASP A 25 -8.85 -8.29 14.75
C ASP A 25 -7.76 -9.23 14.18
N LYS A 26 -7.41 -9.10 12.89
CA LYS A 26 -6.41 -9.94 12.22
C LYS A 26 -5.01 -9.37 12.40
N PRO A 27 -4.06 -10.13 12.93
CA PRO A 27 -2.65 -9.70 12.93
C PRO A 27 -2.13 -9.52 11.50
N PRO A 28 -1.35 -8.47 11.19
CA PRO A 28 -0.76 -8.30 9.86
C PRO A 28 0.14 -9.47 9.45
N THR A 29 0.78 -10.14 10.41
CA THR A 29 1.56 -11.37 10.18
C THR A 29 0.71 -12.54 9.67
N GLU A 30 -0.54 -12.69 10.13
CA GLU A 30 -1.48 -13.72 9.66
C GLU A 30 -1.91 -13.43 8.21
N LEU A 31 -2.28 -12.17 7.92
CA LEU A 31 -2.65 -11.75 6.57
C LEU A 31 -1.46 -11.87 5.61
N GLY A 32 -0.26 -11.47 6.04
CA GLY A 32 0.97 -11.63 5.28
C GLY A 32 1.27 -13.08 4.92
N ALA A 33 1.15 -14.01 5.89
CA ALA A 33 1.34 -15.43 5.65
C ALA A 33 0.31 -16.01 4.65
N ALA A 34 -0.95 -15.56 4.74
CA ALA A 34 -2.00 -16.00 3.85
C ALA A 34 -1.73 -15.60 2.39
N VAL A 35 -1.36 -14.33 2.15
CA VAL A 35 -1.04 -13.86 0.79
C VAL A 35 0.27 -14.43 0.26
N VAL A 36 1.27 -14.70 1.08
CA VAL A 36 2.51 -15.42 0.68
C VAL A 36 2.17 -16.79 0.15
N ARG A 37 1.43 -17.59 0.92
CA ARG A 37 1.03 -18.96 0.53
C ARG A 37 0.25 -18.97 -0.79
N GLU A 38 -0.71 -18.10 -0.90
CA GLU A 38 -1.56 -18.02 -2.10
C GLU A 38 -0.78 -17.49 -3.32
N ALA A 39 0.13 -16.52 -3.15
CA ALA A 39 0.96 -16.01 -4.23
C ALA A 39 1.86 -17.10 -4.83
N VAL A 40 2.50 -17.91 -3.99
CA VAL A 40 3.34 -19.05 -4.43
C VAL A 40 2.51 -20.08 -5.19
N LYS A 41 1.34 -20.43 -4.65
CA LYS A 41 0.42 -21.35 -5.32
C LYS A 41 0.00 -20.84 -6.71
N ARG A 42 -0.38 -19.56 -6.82
CA ARG A 42 -0.77 -18.94 -8.10
C ARG A 42 0.37 -18.82 -9.09
N ALA A 43 1.59 -18.64 -8.61
CA ALA A 43 2.78 -18.61 -9.46
C ALA A 43 3.12 -19.99 -10.07
N GLY A 44 2.57 -21.08 -9.53
CA GLY A 44 2.89 -22.43 -9.97
C GLY A 44 4.32 -22.86 -9.63
N VAL A 45 4.90 -22.28 -8.57
CA VAL A 45 6.23 -22.62 -8.06
C VAL A 45 6.14 -23.33 -6.71
N GLN A 46 7.24 -23.99 -6.30
CA GLN A 46 7.30 -24.62 -4.99
C GLN A 46 7.78 -23.61 -3.95
N PRO A 47 7.41 -23.75 -2.66
CA PRO A 47 7.92 -22.90 -1.59
C PRO A 47 9.44 -22.82 -1.54
N GLU A 48 10.13 -23.90 -1.86
CA GLU A 48 11.59 -24.05 -1.90
C GLU A 48 12.24 -23.24 -3.02
N ASP A 49 11.48 -22.84 -4.03
CA ASP A 49 11.97 -21.99 -5.11
C ASP A 49 12.15 -20.53 -4.67
N ILE A 50 11.50 -20.13 -3.57
CA ILE A 50 11.56 -18.75 -3.07
C ILE A 50 12.83 -18.57 -2.23
N GLU A 51 13.75 -17.76 -2.74
CA GLU A 51 15.06 -17.54 -2.14
C GLU A 51 15.16 -16.24 -1.36
N HIS A 52 14.18 -15.33 -1.48
CA HIS A 52 14.11 -14.10 -0.69
C HIS A 52 12.67 -13.59 -0.54
N VAL A 53 12.35 -12.98 0.61
CA VAL A 53 11.03 -12.38 0.86
C VAL A 53 11.19 -10.97 1.42
N VAL A 54 10.53 -9.99 0.81
CA VAL A 54 10.53 -8.60 1.28
C VAL A 54 9.09 -8.13 1.51
N PHE A 55 8.82 -7.63 2.72
CA PHE A 55 7.49 -7.14 3.07
C PHE A 55 7.55 -5.74 3.66
N GLY A 56 6.63 -4.88 3.20
CA GLY A 56 6.38 -3.56 3.78
C GLY A 56 5.49 -3.65 5.00
N ASN A 57 5.85 -2.93 6.05
CA ASN A 57 5.02 -2.68 7.22
C ASN A 57 5.46 -1.37 7.87
N VAL A 58 4.52 -0.51 8.21
CA VAL A 58 4.79 0.83 8.76
C VAL A 58 4.48 0.86 10.26
N ILE A 59 3.29 0.37 10.64
CA ILE A 59 2.80 0.43 12.02
C ILE A 59 2.83 -0.97 12.61
N HIS A 60 3.75 -1.20 13.54
CA HIS A 60 3.80 -2.44 14.29
C HIS A 60 2.65 -2.46 15.29
N THR A 61 1.76 -3.42 15.18
CA THR A 61 0.56 -3.56 16.02
C THR A 61 0.75 -4.57 17.15
N ASP A 62 1.79 -5.38 17.04
CA ASP A 62 2.17 -6.45 17.96
C ASP A 62 3.70 -6.62 17.95
N VAL A 63 4.25 -7.28 18.96
CA VAL A 63 5.70 -7.57 19.06
C VAL A 63 6.20 -8.46 17.89
N HIS A 64 5.33 -9.27 17.31
CA HIS A 64 5.66 -10.13 16.16
C HIS A 64 5.82 -9.33 14.86
N ASP A 65 5.23 -8.14 14.76
CA ASP A 65 5.27 -7.32 13.53
C ASP A 65 6.66 -6.73 13.29
N MET A 66 7.50 -6.62 14.33
CA MET A 66 8.92 -6.29 14.17
C MET A 66 9.64 -7.30 13.25
N TYR A 67 9.12 -8.50 13.16
CA TYR A 67 9.60 -9.61 12.32
C TYR A 67 8.61 -9.95 11.21
N LEU A 68 7.76 -9.01 10.78
CA LEU A 68 6.61 -9.27 9.92
C LEU A 68 6.98 -10.12 8.70
N ALA A 69 7.97 -9.71 7.91
CA ALA A 69 8.40 -10.47 6.73
C ALA A 69 8.83 -11.90 7.11
N ARG A 70 9.58 -12.05 8.20
CA ARG A 70 10.05 -13.35 8.64
C ARG A 70 8.93 -14.26 9.10
N VAL A 71 7.99 -13.73 9.89
CA VAL A 71 6.82 -14.49 10.37
C VAL A 71 5.92 -14.88 9.19
N ALA A 72 5.64 -13.93 8.28
CA ALA A 72 4.86 -14.20 7.09
C ALA A 72 5.51 -15.26 6.19
N THR A 73 6.83 -15.23 6.03
CA THR A 73 7.62 -16.23 5.28
C THR A 73 7.41 -17.63 5.83
N ILE A 74 7.72 -17.85 7.10
CA ILE A 74 7.64 -19.18 7.73
C ILE A 74 6.21 -19.69 7.80
N ASN A 75 5.28 -18.84 8.28
CA ASN A 75 3.87 -19.22 8.41
C ASN A 75 3.18 -19.33 7.03
N GLY A 76 3.74 -18.71 6.00
CA GLY A 76 3.34 -18.85 4.60
C GLY A 76 3.76 -20.18 3.98
N GLY A 77 4.61 -20.96 4.66
CA GLY A 77 5.09 -22.27 4.21
C GLY A 77 6.41 -22.22 3.44
N ILE A 78 7.09 -21.07 3.40
CA ILE A 78 8.42 -20.94 2.80
C ILE A 78 9.47 -21.53 3.76
N PRO A 79 10.52 -22.19 3.25
CA PRO A 79 11.59 -22.78 4.07
C PRO A 79 12.20 -21.79 5.05
N LYS A 80 12.57 -22.27 6.23
CA LYS A 80 13.19 -21.45 7.28
C LYS A 80 14.58 -20.93 6.90
N GLU A 81 15.19 -21.48 5.90
CA GLU A 81 16.47 -21.07 5.34
C GLU A 81 16.35 -19.81 4.48
N THR A 82 15.14 -19.52 3.95
CA THR A 82 14.90 -18.34 3.12
C THR A 82 15.00 -17.07 3.95
N PRO A 83 15.87 -16.11 3.61
CA PRO A 83 16.00 -14.84 4.29
C PRO A 83 14.76 -13.94 4.03
N ALA A 84 14.47 -13.06 4.98
CA ALA A 84 13.35 -12.14 4.89
C ALA A 84 13.72 -10.75 5.39
N LEU A 85 13.18 -9.71 4.76
CA LEU A 85 13.38 -8.30 5.09
C LEU A 85 12.05 -7.58 5.28
N THR A 86 11.84 -7.00 6.46
CA THR A 86 10.77 -6.02 6.69
C THR A 86 11.31 -4.63 6.41
N LEU A 87 10.59 -3.84 5.62
CA LEU A 87 10.98 -2.46 5.30
C LEU A 87 9.84 -1.47 5.51
N ASN A 88 10.22 -0.22 5.69
CA ASN A 88 9.31 0.91 5.83
C ASN A 88 9.74 2.07 4.90
N ARG A 89 8.87 2.43 3.97
CA ARG A 89 8.90 3.64 3.14
C ARG A 89 7.51 4.30 3.16
N LEU A 90 6.86 4.32 4.33
CA LEU A 90 5.51 4.81 4.52
C LEU A 90 4.56 4.21 3.44
N CYS A 91 3.68 5.00 2.84
CA CYS A 91 2.72 4.56 1.83
C CYS A 91 3.35 3.85 0.62
N GLY A 92 4.63 4.07 0.34
CA GLY A 92 5.40 3.41 -0.73
C GLY A 92 6.01 2.07 -0.36
N SER A 93 5.78 1.54 0.85
CA SER A 93 6.46 0.33 1.35
C SER A 93 6.17 -0.91 0.51
N GLY A 94 4.94 -1.14 0.09
CA GLY A 94 4.58 -2.29 -0.74
C GLY A 94 5.29 -2.29 -2.09
N LEU A 95 5.29 -1.14 -2.78
CA LEU A 95 6.01 -0.99 -4.05
C LEU A 95 7.52 -1.10 -3.85
N GLN A 96 8.05 -0.52 -2.76
CA GLN A 96 9.48 -0.67 -2.42
C GLN A 96 9.85 -2.13 -2.13
N ALA A 97 8.98 -2.89 -1.50
CA ALA A 97 9.20 -4.31 -1.26
C ALA A 97 9.36 -5.09 -2.56
N ILE A 98 8.51 -4.80 -3.57
CA ILE A 98 8.62 -5.38 -4.91
C ILE A 98 9.97 -4.98 -5.55
N VAL A 99 10.34 -3.70 -5.49
CA VAL A 99 11.63 -3.22 -6.03
C VAL A 99 12.81 -3.89 -5.32
N SER A 100 12.77 -3.99 -3.99
CA SER A 100 13.85 -4.61 -3.22
C SER A 100 13.96 -6.12 -3.48
N ALA A 101 12.83 -6.82 -3.63
CA ALA A 101 12.81 -8.22 -4.05
C ALA A 101 13.40 -8.39 -5.48
N ALA A 102 13.04 -7.50 -6.42
CA ALA A 102 13.64 -7.52 -7.76
C ALA A 102 15.15 -7.24 -7.72
N GLN A 103 15.63 -6.38 -6.82
CA GLN A 103 17.05 -6.10 -6.65
C GLN A 103 17.85 -7.33 -6.24
N THR A 104 17.31 -8.24 -5.41
CA THR A 104 17.99 -9.50 -5.09
C THR A 104 18.18 -10.38 -6.33
N ILE A 105 17.21 -10.35 -7.27
CA ILE A 105 17.31 -11.08 -8.54
C ILE A 105 18.32 -10.39 -9.46
N TYR A 106 18.28 -9.06 -9.57
CA TYR A 106 19.25 -8.31 -10.39
C TYR A 106 20.71 -8.50 -9.96
N LEU A 107 20.94 -8.70 -8.65
CA LEU A 107 22.27 -8.92 -8.08
C LEU A 107 22.72 -10.40 -8.14
N GLY A 108 21.80 -11.31 -8.47
CA GLY A 108 22.07 -12.75 -8.51
C GLY A 108 22.02 -13.43 -7.14
N ASP A 109 21.48 -12.75 -6.12
CA ASP A 109 21.32 -13.32 -4.76
C ASP A 109 20.11 -14.27 -4.71
N ALA A 110 19.15 -14.12 -5.64
CA ALA A 110 17.96 -14.97 -5.75
C ALA A 110 17.54 -15.13 -7.21
N LYS A 111 16.93 -16.27 -7.54
CA LYS A 111 16.25 -16.49 -8.83
C LYS A 111 14.76 -16.21 -8.74
N ALA A 112 14.17 -16.43 -7.58
CA ALA A 112 12.78 -16.08 -7.31
C ALA A 112 12.66 -15.43 -5.93
N ALA A 113 11.82 -14.40 -5.84
CA ALA A 113 11.60 -13.64 -4.63
C ALA A 113 10.13 -13.20 -4.50
N ILE A 114 9.70 -12.92 -3.27
CA ILE A 114 8.38 -12.35 -2.99
C ILE A 114 8.56 -10.91 -2.54
N GLY A 115 7.78 -10.01 -3.17
CA GLY A 115 7.58 -8.64 -2.68
C GLY A 115 6.14 -8.45 -2.24
N GLY A 116 5.92 -7.82 -1.10
CA GLY A 116 4.58 -7.63 -0.59
C GLY A 116 4.48 -6.63 0.55
N GLY A 117 3.38 -6.65 1.26
CA GLY A 117 3.15 -5.88 2.47
C GLY A 117 1.89 -6.30 3.20
N ALA A 118 1.84 -6.01 4.48
CA ALA A 118 0.64 -6.18 5.30
C ALA A 118 0.56 -5.06 6.32
N GLU A 119 -0.61 -4.44 6.42
CA GLU A 119 -0.89 -3.35 7.33
C GLU A 119 -2.29 -3.52 7.91
N VAL A 120 -2.41 -3.49 9.23
CA VAL A 120 -3.71 -3.47 9.91
C VAL A 120 -3.74 -2.23 10.80
N MET A 121 -4.10 -1.10 10.18
CA MET A 121 -4.10 0.20 10.86
C MET A 121 -5.11 0.25 12.00
N SER A 122 -6.18 -0.57 11.93
CA SER A 122 -7.17 -0.76 13.00
C SER A 122 -6.55 -1.27 14.32
N ARG A 123 -5.36 -1.89 14.26
CA ARG A 123 -4.63 -2.39 15.42
C ARG A 123 -3.50 -1.46 15.87
N GLY A 124 -3.40 -0.27 15.26
CA GLY A 124 -2.34 0.69 15.58
C GLY A 124 -2.20 0.90 17.09
N GLN A 125 -0.97 0.79 17.57
CA GLN A 125 -0.66 0.92 19.00
C GLN A 125 -0.63 2.38 19.45
N TYR A 126 -0.64 2.57 20.76
CA TYR A 126 -0.36 3.86 21.38
C TYR A 126 1.01 3.83 22.05
N TRP A 127 1.78 4.90 21.89
CA TRP A 127 3.04 5.09 22.57
C TRP A 127 2.86 5.88 23.88
N VAL A 128 3.54 5.44 24.93
CA VAL A 128 3.65 6.14 26.20
C VAL A 128 5.14 6.45 26.44
N PRO A 129 5.67 7.58 25.94
CA PRO A 129 7.13 7.86 25.90
C PRO A 129 7.82 7.80 27.26
N GLY A 130 7.15 8.20 28.32
CA GLY A 130 7.70 8.21 29.69
C GLY A 130 7.62 6.87 30.44
N ALA A 131 6.90 5.88 29.93
CA ALA A 131 6.54 4.67 30.68
C ALA A 131 7.74 3.86 31.18
N ARG A 132 8.83 3.74 30.43
CA ARG A 132 10.02 2.95 30.80
C ARG A 132 10.69 3.43 32.08
N TRP A 133 10.70 4.72 32.27
CA TRP A 133 11.37 5.35 33.43
C TRP A 133 10.40 5.89 34.49
N GLY A 134 9.10 5.70 34.26
CA GLY A 134 8.01 6.17 35.12
C GLY A 134 7.65 7.64 34.90
N GLN A 135 6.39 7.96 35.12
CA GLN A 135 5.88 9.33 35.13
C GLN A 135 5.98 9.86 36.57
N ARG A 136 7.00 10.69 36.86
CA ARG A 136 7.31 11.10 38.25
C ARG A 136 6.43 12.24 38.74
N LEU A 137 6.08 13.20 37.85
CA LEU A 137 5.30 14.39 38.19
C LEU A 137 4.68 14.97 36.93
N GLY A 138 3.46 15.51 37.04
CA GLY A 138 2.71 16.11 35.92
C GLY A 138 2.01 15.11 35.01
N ASP A 139 1.37 15.60 33.95
CA ASP A 139 0.60 14.81 33.02
C ASP A 139 1.51 13.99 32.07
N GLY A 140 1.05 12.78 31.68
CA GLY A 140 1.67 11.95 30.65
C GLY A 140 1.00 12.14 29.29
N LYS A 141 1.72 11.81 28.20
CA LYS A 141 1.17 11.77 26.84
C LYS A 141 0.96 10.33 26.41
N ILE A 142 -0.17 10.07 25.74
CA ILE A 142 -0.45 8.85 24.97
C ILE A 142 -0.53 9.29 23.51
N ILE A 143 0.31 8.72 22.66
CA ILE A 143 0.45 9.11 21.25
C ILE A 143 -0.07 7.97 20.39
N ASP A 144 -1.06 8.25 19.53
CA ASP A 144 -1.58 7.31 18.55
C ASP A 144 -0.55 7.08 17.42
N ALA A 145 -0.11 5.84 17.23
CA ALA A 145 0.86 5.48 16.19
C ALA A 145 0.32 5.69 14.78
N VAL A 146 -1.00 5.55 14.57
CA VAL A 146 -1.64 5.79 13.27
C VAL A 146 -1.54 7.27 12.92
N VAL A 147 -1.93 8.15 13.85
CA VAL A 147 -1.80 9.59 13.67
C VAL A 147 -0.33 10.00 13.54
N GLY A 148 0.58 9.36 14.28
CA GLY A 148 2.02 9.59 14.18
C GLY A 148 2.56 9.25 12.78
N ALA A 149 2.15 8.13 12.19
CA ALA A 149 2.54 7.74 10.84
C ALA A 149 1.95 8.67 9.75
N LEU A 150 0.85 9.35 10.04
CA LEU A 150 0.18 10.32 9.17
C LEU A 150 0.55 11.77 9.46
N SER A 151 1.59 12.00 10.26
CA SER A 151 2.08 13.35 10.60
C SER A 151 3.46 13.59 9.99
N ASP A 152 3.62 14.78 9.42
CA ASP A 152 4.92 15.25 8.93
C ASP A 152 5.84 15.56 10.11
N PRO A 153 7.06 14.99 10.17
CA PRO A 153 7.96 15.19 11.30
C PRO A 153 8.76 16.50 11.25
N PHE A 154 8.65 17.28 10.18
CA PHE A 154 9.37 18.54 10.00
C PHE A 154 8.53 19.74 10.43
N ASP A 155 7.27 19.80 10.01
CA ASP A 155 6.33 20.87 10.33
C ASP A 155 5.31 20.45 11.42
N ASP A 156 5.43 19.24 11.98
CA ASP A 156 4.53 18.67 13.02
C ASP A 156 3.04 18.77 12.66
N CYS A 157 2.71 18.56 11.38
CA CYS A 157 1.34 18.66 10.90
C CYS A 157 0.85 17.33 10.28
N HIS A 158 -0.47 17.12 10.30
CA HIS A 158 -1.07 15.97 9.65
C HIS A 158 -0.88 16.04 8.11
N MET A 159 -0.73 14.88 7.44
CA MET A 159 -0.58 14.81 5.97
C MET A 159 -1.72 15.50 5.21
N GLY A 160 -2.92 15.59 5.80
CA GLY A 160 -4.01 16.39 5.24
C GLY A 160 -3.70 17.88 5.12
N VAL A 161 -2.86 18.44 5.99
CA VAL A 161 -2.39 19.83 5.86
C VAL A 161 -1.45 19.97 4.66
N THR A 162 -0.58 18.99 4.40
CA THR A 162 0.26 18.98 3.18
C THR A 162 -0.59 18.87 1.91
N ALA A 163 -1.74 18.17 1.96
CA ALA A 163 -2.70 18.12 0.87
C ALA A 163 -3.39 19.46 0.64
N GLU A 164 -3.71 20.22 1.71
CA GLU A 164 -4.21 21.60 1.59
C GLU A 164 -3.16 22.52 0.95
N ASN A 165 -1.88 22.37 1.31
CA ASN A 165 -0.79 23.12 0.68
C ASN A 165 -0.69 22.83 -0.82
N VAL A 166 -0.89 21.56 -1.22
CA VAL A 166 -0.95 21.19 -2.64
C VAL A 166 -2.18 21.80 -3.31
N ALA A 167 -3.37 21.71 -2.69
CA ALA A 167 -4.59 22.31 -3.24
C ALA A 167 -4.41 23.80 -3.49
N GLU A 168 -3.87 24.53 -2.52
CA GLU A 168 -3.62 25.97 -2.64
C GLU A 168 -2.60 26.29 -3.76
N LYS A 169 -1.44 25.64 -3.77
CA LYS A 169 -0.35 25.92 -4.71
C LYS A 169 -0.70 25.58 -6.15
N TRP A 170 -1.45 24.49 -6.38
CA TRP A 170 -1.89 24.05 -7.71
C TRP A 170 -3.28 24.57 -8.11
N GLY A 171 -3.93 25.40 -7.26
CA GLY A 171 -5.23 25.95 -7.53
C GLY A 171 -6.32 24.89 -7.70
N ILE A 172 -6.28 23.83 -6.89
CA ILE A 172 -7.25 22.74 -6.90
C ILE A 172 -8.43 23.13 -5.99
N THR A 173 -9.60 23.29 -6.58
CA THR A 173 -10.79 23.69 -5.82
C THR A 173 -11.41 22.52 -5.05
N ARG A 174 -12.20 22.82 -4.01
CA ARG A 174 -13.03 21.86 -3.28
C ARG A 174 -13.93 21.06 -4.22
N GLN A 175 -14.57 21.72 -5.17
CA GLN A 175 -15.47 21.06 -6.11
C GLN A 175 -14.72 20.02 -6.96
N GLN A 176 -13.56 20.34 -7.48
CA GLN A 176 -12.73 19.39 -8.27
C GLN A 176 -12.34 18.18 -7.45
N GLN A 177 -11.99 18.37 -6.17
CA GLN A 177 -11.68 17.27 -5.27
C GLN A 177 -12.88 16.35 -5.01
N ASP A 178 -14.06 16.93 -4.77
CA ASP A 178 -15.29 16.17 -4.54
C ASP A 178 -15.76 15.44 -5.82
N GLU A 179 -15.57 16.03 -7.00
CA GLU A 179 -15.87 15.40 -8.29
C GLU A 179 -14.97 14.17 -8.54
N LEU A 180 -13.66 14.27 -8.28
CA LEU A 180 -12.76 13.12 -8.37
C LEU A 180 -13.14 12.04 -7.37
N ALA A 181 -13.41 12.40 -6.12
CA ALA A 181 -13.81 11.45 -5.08
C ALA A 181 -15.10 10.70 -5.45
N LEU A 182 -16.10 11.41 -5.96
CA LEU A 182 -17.35 10.77 -6.44
C LEU A 182 -17.05 9.79 -7.58
N GLN A 183 -16.25 10.21 -8.56
CA GLN A 183 -15.90 9.37 -9.71
C GLN A 183 -15.14 8.11 -9.25
N SER A 184 -14.20 8.24 -8.29
CA SER A 184 -13.46 7.12 -7.71
C SER A 184 -14.38 6.11 -7.05
N HIS A 185 -15.30 6.55 -6.18
CA HIS A 185 -16.30 5.68 -5.57
C HIS A 185 -17.18 4.97 -6.62
N GLN A 186 -17.67 5.70 -7.61
CA GLN A 186 -18.53 5.14 -8.66
C GLN A 186 -17.80 4.06 -9.47
N ARG A 187 -16.55 4.31 -9.86
CA ARG A 187 -15.71 3.34 -10.58
C ARG A 187 -15.43 2.09 -9.75
N ALA A 188 -15.04 2.25 -8.48
CA ALA A 188 -14.78 1.14 -7.58
C ALA A 188 -16.03 0.29 -7.34
N VAL A 189 -17.18 0.91 -7.07
CA VAL A 189 -18.46 0.21 -6.90
C VAL A 189 -18.87 -0.54 -8.16
N ALA A 190 -18.72 0.07 -9.34
CA ALA A 190 -19.02 -0.58 -10.62
C ALA A 190 -18.12 -1.80 -10.85
N ALA A 191 -16.81 -1.68 -10.59
CA ALA A 191 -15.83 -2.76 -10.71
C ALA A 191 -16.12 -3.92 -9.73
N ILE A 192 -16.46 -3.60 -8.47
CA ILE A 192 -16.87 -4.59 -7.46
C ILE A 192 -18.12 -5.35 -7.93
N LYS A 193 -19.16 -4.63 -8.39
CA LYS A 193 -20.41 -5.25 -8.89
C LYS A 193 -20.18 -6.12 -10.13
N ALA A 194 -19.29 -5.70 -11.02
CA ALA A 194 -18.89 -6.47 -12.20
C ALA A 194 -18.00 -7.69 -11.86
N GLY A 195 -17.50 -7.78 -10.62
CA GLY A 195 -16.67 -8.89 -10.17
C GLY A 195 -15.21 -8.82 -10.63
N TYR A 196 -14.73 -7.66 -11.09
CA TYR A 196 -13.36 -7.50 -11.62
C TYR A 196 -12.26 -7.81 -10.62
N PHE A 197 -12.55 -7.68 -9.31
CA PHE A 197 -11.58 -7.94 -8.25
C PHE A 197 -11.61 -9.38 -7.71
N LYS A 198 -12.57 -10.22 -8.12
CA LYS A 198 -12.74 -11.58 -7.55
C LYS A 198 -11.49 -12.44 -7.67
N GLU A 199 -10.81 -12.39 -8.80
CA GLU A 199 -9.60 -13.19 -9.04
C GLU A 199 -8.39 -12.67 -8.27
N GLN A 200 -8.38 -11.39 -7.89
CA GLN A 200 -7.28 -10.80 -7.13
C GLN A 200 -7.40 -11.07 -5.64
N ILE A 201 -8.63 -11.16 -5.14
CA ILE A 201 -8.92 -11.22 -3.70
C ILE A 201 -8.79 -12.65 -3.19
N LEU A 202 -8.00 -12.80 -2.14
CA LEU A 202 -7.98 -13.98 -1.28
C LEU A 202 -9.02 -13.80 -0.18
N PRO A 203 -10.06 -14.62 -0.11
CA PRO A 203 -11.01 -14.59 0.99
C PRO A 203 -10.33 -14.89 2.33
N ILE A 204 -10.62 -14.10 3.35
CA ILE A 204 -10.11 -14.28 4.72
C ILE A 204 -11.24 -14.68 5.65
N GLU A 205 -11.11 -15.83 6.29
CA GLU A 205 -12.04 -16.23 7.33
C GLU A 205 -11.80 -15.45 8.63
N SER A 206 -12.85 -14.94 9.19
CA SER A 206 -12.85 -14.24 10.47
C SER A 206 -13.99 -14.74 11.34
N THR A 207 -13.85 -14.62 12.65
CA THR A 207 -14.91 -14.99 13.59
C THR A 207 -15.55 -13.73 14.16
N VAL A 208 -16.82 -13.52 13.84
CA VAL A 208 -17.61 -12.39 14.36
C VAL A 208 -18.74 -12.93 15.22
N LYS A 209 -18.76 -12.57 16.51
CA LYS A 209 -19.77 -13.05 17.49
C LYS A 209 -19.95 -14.57 17.48
N GLY A 210 -18.83 -15.31 17.40
CA GLY A 210 -18.84 -16.79 17.40
C GLY A 210 -19.27 -17.46 16.08
N LYS A 211 -19.47 -16.68 15.02
CA LYS A 211 -19.79 -17.20 13.68
C LYS A 211 -18.63 -16.95 12.74
N THR A 212 -18.29 -17.93 11.92
CA THR A 212 -17.33 -17.75 10.82
C THR A 212 -17.96 -16.87 9.75
N VAL A 213 -17.26 -15.79 9.40
CA VAL A 213 -17.61 -14.85 8.32
C VAL A 213 -16.45 -14.82 7.35
N VAL A 214 -16.76 -14.91 6.07
CA VAL A 214 -15.75 -14.77 5.00
C VAL A 214 -15.69 -13.31 4.59
N PHE A 215 -14.48 -12.74 4.68
CA PHE A 215 -14.19 -11.38 4.25
C PHE A 215 -13.54 -11.44 2.85
N ASP A 216 -14.29 -11.08 1.82
CA ASP A 216 -13.91 -11.21 0.40
C ASP A 216 -14.32 -10.01 -0.46
N ARG A 217 -14.76 -8.91 0.17
CA ARG A 217 -15.20 -7.70 -0.52
C ARG A 217 -14.58 -6.45 0.11
N ASP A 218 -14.08 -5.54 -0.74
CA ASP A 218 -13.59 -4.23 -0.32
C ASP A 218 -14.71 -3.40 0.34
N GLU A 219 -14.45 -2.84 1.53
CA GLU A 219 -15.45 -2.13 2.34
C GLU A 219 -15.50 -0.64 2.07
N HIS A 220 -14.38 -0.05 1.59
CA HIS A 220 -14.24 1.42 1.57
C HIS A 220 -15.12 2.12 0.53
N ALA A 221 -15.37 1.52 -0.63
CA ALA A 221 -16.18 2.13 -1.69
C ALA A 221 -17.65 2.28 -1.27
N LYS A 222 -18.17 3.52 -1.27
CA LYS A 222 -19.53 3.83 -0.82
C LYS A 222 -20.48 4.02 -2.01
N GLU A 223 -21.47 3.16 -2.13
CA GLU A 223 -22.47 3.19 -3.23
C GLU A 223 -23.37 4.42 -3.21
N ASP A 224 -23.60 4.99 -2.04
CA ASP A 224 -24.52 6.09 -1.81
C ASP A 224 -23.84 7.48 -1.81
N THR A 225 -22.59 7.57 -2.27
CA THR A 225 -21.85 8.83 -2.39
C THR A 225 -22.47 9.72 -3.48
N SER A 226 -22.60 11.02 -3.20
CA SER A 226 -23.06 12.03 -4.15
C SER A 226 -22.35 13.37 -3.91
N LEU A 227 -22.28 14.25 -4.92
CA LEU A 227 -21.71 15.59 -4.76
C LEU A 227 -22.41 16.38 -3.65
N GLU A 228 -23.73 16.23 -3.51
CA GLU A 228 -24.48 16.90 -2.44
C GLU A 228 -24.04 16.44 -1.04
N LYS A 229 -23.80 15.13 -0.87
CA LYS A 229 -23.29 14.59 0.41
C LYS A 229 -21.86 15.05 0.68
N LEU A 230 -20.99 15.00 -0.32
CA LEU A 230 -19.60 15.44 -0.22
C LEU A 230 -19.52 16.94 0.13
N ALA A 231 -20.30 17.79 -0.54
CA ALA A 231 -20.31 19.23 -0.31
C ALA A 231 -20.69 19.62 1.13
N LYS A 232 -21.47 18.79 1.84
CA LYS A 232 -21.87 19.01 3.25
C LYS A 232 -20.77 18.68 4.25
N LEU A 233 -19.71 17.99 3.83
CA LEU A 233 -18.61 17.63 4.73
C LEU A 233 -17.77 18.86 5.08
N ARG A 234 -17.40 18.96 6.36
CA ARG A 234 -16.53 20.03 6.84
C ARG A 234 -15.07 19.72 6.49
N PRO A 235 -14.24 20.75 6.26
CA PRO A 235 -12.79 20.55 6.19
C PRO A 235 -12.28 19.78 7.42
N ALA A 236 -11.37 18.84 7.19
CA ALA A 236 -10.91 17.94 8.25
C ALA A 236 -9.60 18.40 8.93
N PHE A 237 -8.77 19.17 8.23
CA PHE A 237 -7.40 19.45 8.64
C PHE A 237 -7.10 20.93 8.82
N LYS A 238 -7.83 21.83 8.15
CA LYS A 238 -7.67 23.28 8.23
C LYS A 238 -9.06 23.92 8.25
N GLY A 239 -9.32 24.86 9.16
CA GLY A 239 -10.66 25.38 9.39
C GLY A 239 -11.33 26.00 8.15
N ASP A 240 -10.56 26.61 7.27
CA ASP A 240 -10.93 27.21 5.99
C ASP A 240 -10.47 26.35 4.78
N GLY A 241 -10.15 25.09 5.02
CA GLY A 241 -9.58 24.18 4.05
C GLY A 241 -10.60 23.60 3.06
N THR A 242 -10.09 22.74 2.19
CA THR A 242 -10.84 22.08 1.12
C THR A 242 -10.83 20.55 1.21
N VAL A 243 -9.88 20.00 1.99
CA VAL A 243 -9.72 18.55 2.17
C VAL A 243 -10.67 18.07 3.27
N THR A 244 -11.45 17.05 2.96
CA THR A 244 -12.47 16.48 3.84
C THR A 244 -12.29 14.97 3.97
N ALA A 245 -13.01 14.34 4.88
CA ALA A 245 -13.06 12.87 4.97
C ALA A 245 -13.65 12.21 3.70
N GLY A 246 -14.34 12.96 2.85
CA GLY A 246 -14.93 12.43 1.63
C GLY A 246 -14.03 12.52 0.39
N ASN A 247 -12.98 13.34 0.41
CA ASN A 247 -12.02 13.50 -0.68
C ASN A 247 -10.57 13.19 -0.26
N ALA A 248 -10.41 12.47 0.84
CA ALA A 248 -9.18 11.86 1.33
C ALA A 248 -9.33 10.34 1.33
N SER A 249 -8.22 9.62 1.22
CA SER A 249 -8.23 8.16 1.35
C SER A 249 -8.61 7.72 2.78
N GLY A 250 -9.08 6.49 2.91
CA GLY A 250 -9.39 5.89 4.21
C GLY A 250 -8.16 5.44 4.98
N ILE A 251 -8.41 5.08 6.24
CA ILE A 251 -7.50 4.30 7.07
C ILE A 251 -7.97 2.86 6.92
N ASN A 252 -7.09 1.96 6.46
CA ASN A 252 -7.51 0.66 5.96
C ASN A 252 -6.61 -0.47 6.46
N ASP A 253 -7.13 -1.69 6.32
CA ASP A 253 -6.49 -2.94 6.70
C ASP A 253 -6.38 -3.84 5.47
N ALA A 254 -5.18 -4.32 5.12
CA ALA A 254 -4.99 -5.23 3.98
C ALA A 254 -3.63 -5.92 3.99
N ALA A 255 -3.47 -6.93 3.13
CA ALA A 255 -2.20 -7.51 2.74
C ALA A 255 -2.18 -7.84 1.25
N ALA A 256 -1.00 -7.79 0.64
CA ALA A 256 -0.79 -8.19 -0.75
C ALA A 256 0.61 -8.76 -0.95
N ALA A 257 0.76 -9.66 -1.94
CA ALA A 257 2.05 -10.21 -2.32
C ALA A 257 2.10 -10.50 -3.82
N VAL A 258 3.30 -10.38 -4.39
CA VAL A 258 3.62 -10.80 -5.76
C VAL A 258 4.83 -11.71 -5.74
N VAL A 259 4.87 -12.69 -6.65
CA VAL A 259 6.04 -13.54 -6.89
C VAL A 259 6.78 -13.01 -8.10
N LEU A 260 8.07 -12.74 -7.91
CA LEU A 260 9.01 -12.32 -8.94
C LEU A 260 9.97 -13.46 -9.26
N MET A 261 10.39 -13.54 -10.52
CA MET A 261 11.39 -14.52 -10.96
C MET A 261 12.28 -13.93 -12.04
N GLU A 262 13.51 -14.44 -12.15
CA GLU A 262 14.37 -14.21 -13.32
C GLU A 262 13.67 -14.72 -14.58
N ALA A 263 13.63 -13.91 -15.65
CA ALA A 263 12.90 -14.23 -16.87
C ALA A 263 13.40 -15.52 -17.54
N SER A 264 14.71 -15.74 -17.53
CA SER A 264 15.33 -16.95 -18.10
C SER A 264 14.90 -18.21 -17.32
N GLU A 265 14.81 -18.13 -16.01
CA GLU A 265 14.35 -19.24 -15.16
C GLU A 265 12.87 -19.52 -15.34
N ALA A 266 12.03 -18.47 -15.42
CA ALA A 266 10.60 -18.62 -15.72
C ALA A 266 10.40 -19.33 -17.10
N SER A 267 11.14 -18.88 -18.12
CA SER A 267 11.10 -19.49 -19.45
C SER A 267 11.56 -20.96 -19.45
N ARG A 268 12.66 -21.27 -18.76
CA ARG A 268 13.17 -22.64 -18.61
C ARG A 268 12.16 -23.59 -17.97
N ARG A 269 11.33 -23.05 -17.05
CA ARG A 269 10.28 -23.82 -16.35
C ARG A 269 8.94 -23.82 -17.11
N GLY A 270 8.83 -23.13 -18.23
CA GLY A 270 7.57 -22.99 -18.96
C GLY A 270 6.50 -22.19 -18.22
N LEU A 271 6.89 -21.33 -17.28
CA LEU A 271 5.98 -20.47 -16.52
C LEU A 271 5.58 -19.25 -17.38
N LYS A 272 4.30 -18.85 -17.28
CA LYS A 272 3.78 -17.70 -18.04
C LYS A 272 3.73 -16.46 -17.15
N PRO A 273 4.58 -15.45 -17.39
CA PRO A 273 4.54 -14.21 -16.62
C PRO A 273 3.27 -13.40 -16.88
N LEU A 274 2.84 -12.65 -15.86
CA LEU A 274 1.82 -11.60 -15.96
C LEU A 274 2.38 -10.33 -16.62
N GLY A 275 3.66 -10.04 -16.38
CA GLY A 275 4.36 -8.88 -16.91
C GLY A 275 5.84 -8.89 -16.53
N ARG A 276 6.56 -7.88 -17.02
CA ARG A 276 7.98 -7.67 -16.76
C ARG A 276 8.19 -6.35 -16.02
N LEU A 277 9.07 -6.31 -15.03
CA LEU A 277 9.53 -5.07 -14.41
C LEU A 277 10.52 -4.38 -15.35
N VAL A 278 10.09 -3.32 -16.02
CA VAL A 278 10.92 -2.58 -16.99
C VAL A 278 11.89 -1.65 -16.29
N ALA A 279 11.39 -0.81 -15.39
CA ALA A 279 12.20 0.16 -14.65
C ALA A 279 11.49 0.58 -13.36
N TYR A 280 12.25 1.18 -12.46
CA TYR A 280 11.74 1.86 -11.27
C TYR A 280 12.54 3.11 -10.98
N ALA A 281 11.95 4.05 -10.25
CA ALA A 281 12.65 5.24 -9.78
C ALA A 281 12.09 5.74 -8.44
N HIS A 282 12.91 6.51 -7.75
CA HIS A 282 12.55 7.19 -6.51
C HIS A 282 12.90 8.67 -6.65
N ALA A 283 12.11 9.51 -6.01
CA ALA A 283 12.39 10.95 -5.89
C ALA A 283 11.94 11.46 -4.52
N GLY A 284 12.62 12.45 -4.01
CA GLY A 284 12.21 13.26 -2.87
C GLY A 284 11.69 14.61 -3.34
N VAL A 285 10.84 15.23 -2.53
CA VAL A 285 10.30 16.58 -2.73
C VAL A 285 10.29 17.33 -1.40
N ASP A 286 9.97 18.61 -1.43
CA ASP A 286 9.74 19.39 -0.22
C ASP A 286 8.62 18.74 0.62
N PRO A 287 8.87 18.41 1.90
CA PRO A 287 7.88 17.78 2.78
C PRO A 287 6.53 18.49 2.81
N LYS A 288 6.52 19.82 2.75
CA LYS A 288 5.28 20.62 2.70
C LYS A 288 4.34 20.28 1.56
N TYR A 289 4.89 19.70 0.49
CA TYR A 289 4.18 19.30 -0.73
C TYR A 289 4.40 17.83 -1.06
N MET A 290 4.49 16.97 -0.04
CA MET A 290 4.84 15.55 -0.24
C MET A 290 3.97 14.85 -1.29
N GLY A 291 2.70 15.25 -1.43
CA GLY A 291 1.75 14.69 -2.38
C GLY A 291 2.16 14.80 -3.85
N ILE A 292 3.07 15.73 -4.19
CA ILE A 292 3.56 15.88 -5.57
C ILE A 292 4.76 14.95 -5.89
N GLY A 293 5.24 14.18 -4.93
CA GLY A 293 6.35 13.24 -5.07
C GLY A 293 6.28 12.29 -6.28
N PRO A 294 5.09 11.80 -6.70
CA PRO A 294 4.97 10.99 -7.90
C PRO A 294 5.49 11.68 -9.17
N VAL A 295 5.35 12.99 -9.33
CA VAL A 295 5.74 13.71 -10.55
C VAL A 295 7.22 13.52 -10.89
N PRO A 296 8.19 13.90 -10.04
CA PRO A 296 9.60 13.67 -10.34
C PRO A 296 9.98 12.19 -10.41
N ALA A 297 9.31 11.32 -9.66
CA ALA A 297 9.56 9.88 -9.72
C ALA A 297 9.12 9.28 -11.07
N VAL A 298 7.94 9.66 -11.56
CA VAL A 298 7.41 9.23 -12.87
C VAL A 298 8.29 9.74 -14.00
N ARG A 299 8.64 11.03 -14.00
CA ARG A 299 9.57 11.59 -15.02
C ARG A 299 10.88 10.81 -15.07
N LYS A 300 11.47 10.52 -13.91
CA LYS A 300 12.71 9.76 -13.81
C LYS A 300 12.60 8.31 -14.26
N VAL A 301 11.49 7.63 -13.98
CA VAL A 301 11.32 6.24 -14.44
C VAL A 301 11.05 6.16 -15.93
N LEU A 302 10.30 7.10 -16.51
CA LEU A 302 10.05 7.18 -17.93
C LEU A 302 11.36 7.47 -18.69
N GLU A 303 12.19 8.42 -18.21
CA GLU A 303 13.51 8.67 -18.75
C GLU A 303 14.38 7.40 -18.76
N ARG A 304 14.45 6.67 -17.66
CA ARG A 304 15.20 5.41 -17.55
C ARG A 304 14.70 4.32 -18.50
N ALA A 305 13.40 4.29 -18.73
CA ALA A 305 12.78 3.32 -19.63
C ALA A 305 12.84 3.77 -21.11
N ASN A 306 13.29 5.01 -21.38
CA ASN A 306 13.21 5.66 -22.69
C ASN A 306 11.78 5.67 -23.24
N LEU A 307 10.81 6.02 -22.39
CA LEU A 307 9.38 6.10 -22.66
C LEU A 307 8.83 7.48 -22.29
N THR A 308 7.63 7.77 -22.76
CA THR A 308 6.84 8.95 -22.41
C THR A 308 5.55 8.54 -21.71
N ILE A 309 4.84 9.47 -21.09
CA ILE A 309 3.54 9.20 -20.46
C ILE A 309 2.49 8.69 -21.48
N LYS A 310 2.62 9.11 -22.73
CA LYS A 310 1.71 8.71 -23.83
C LYS A 310 1.90 7.26 -24.30
N ASP A 311 2.99 6.62 -23.90
CA ASP A 311 3.26 5.23 -24.18
C ASP A 311 2.60 4.29 -23.15
N MET A 312 1.93 4.87 -22.13
CA MET A 312 1.28 4.11 -21.06
C MET A 312 -0.19 3.86 -21.38
N ASP A 313 -0.59 2.60 -21.47
CA ASP A 313 -1.99 2.21 -21.62
C ASP A 313 -2.78 2.33 -20.33
N VAL A 314 -2.13 2.11 -19.18
CA VAL A 314 -2.74 2.18 -17.84
C VAL A 314 -1.77 2.83 -16.85
N ILE A 315 -2.29 3.74 -16.05
CA ILE A 315 -1.55 4.41 -14.97
C ILE A 315 -2.31 4.20 -13.65
N GLU A 316 -1.65 3.60 -12.68
CA GLU A 316 -2.13 3.50 -11.31
C GLU A 316 -1.47 4.57 -10.44
N LEU A 317 -2.27 5.48 -9.93
CA LEU A 317 -1.85 6.54 -9.02
C LEU A 317 -2.60 6.41 -7.70
N ASN A 318 -1.88 6.28 -6.59
CA ASN A 318 -2.52 6.26 -5.28
C ASN A 318 -3.21 7.61 -4.99
N GLU A 319 -4.52 7.54 -4.73
CA GLU A 319 -5.36 8.68 -4.39
C GLU A 319 -5.31 8.96 -2.88
N ALA A 320 -4.13 9.29 -2.35
CA ALA A 320 -4.01 9.62 -0.93
C ALA A 320 -4.93 10.78 -0.53
N PHE A 321 -5.01 11.79 -1.42
CA PHE A 321 -5.96 12.91 -1.38
C PHE A 321 -6.35 13.29 -2.79
N ALA A 322 -7.60 13.64 -3.02
CA ALA A 322 -8.05 14.08 -4.34
C ALA A 322 -7.26 15.32 -4.83
N ALA A 323 -6.92 16.24 -3.93
CA ALA A 323 -6.07 17.40 -4.25
C ALA A 323 -4.71 16.97 -4.81
N GLN A 324 -4.07 16.02 -4.16
CA GLN A 324 -2.77 15.48 -4.58
C GLN A 324 -2.87 14.77 -5.94
N ALA A 325 -3.86 13.90 -6.12
CA ALA A 325 -4.03 13.15 -7.37
C ALA A 325 -4.26 14.10 -8.56
N LEU A 326 -5.13 15.10 -8.40
CA LEU A 326 -5.38 16.11 -9.41
C LEU A 326 -4.12 16.93 -9.77
N ALA A 327 -3.33 17.31 -8.77
CA ALA A 327 -2.08 18.04 -9.02
C ALA A 327 -1.06 17.19 -9.79
N VAL A 328 -0.91 15.91 -9.41
CA VAL A 328 -0.02 14.98 -10.11
C VAL A 328 -0.45 14.77 -11.57
N MET A 329 -1.76 14.58 -11.81
CA MET A 329 -2.29 14.42 -13.16
C MET A 329 -2.00 15.66 -14.02
N ARG A 330 -2.19 16.89 -13.48
CA ARG A 330 -1.90 18.13 -14.20
C ARG A 330 -0.42 18.32 -14.57
N ASP A 331 0.48 17.86 -13.69
CA ASP A 331 1.92 18.05 -13.89
C ASP A 331 2.54 16.98 -14.81
N LEU A 332 1.85 15.87 -15.02
CA LEU A 332 2.31 14.77 -15.88
C LEU A 332 1.67 14.76 -17.28
N ASP A 333 0.71 15.62 -17.52
CA ASP A 333 -0.03 15.76 -18.79
C ASP A 333 0.84 16.05 -20.02
#